data_680bdb46d7e29cd3488bddf4dfc20e65
#
_entry.id   680bdb46d7e29cd3488bddf4dfc20e65
#
_cell.length_a   1.000
_cell.length_b   1.000
_cell.length_c   1.000
_cell.angle_alpha   90.00
_cell.angle_beta   90.00
_cell.angle_gamma   90.00
#
_symmetry.space_group_name_H-M   'P 1'
#
loop_
_entity.id
_entity.type
_entity.pdbx_description
1 polymer ?
#
loop_
_entity_poly.entity_id
_entity_poly.type
_entity_poly.pdbx_seq_one_letter_code
_entity_poly.pdbx_strand_id
1 'polypeptide(L)'
;MEKRNPLTLTLDQPFVAGTDDFSPFYNRLHKLNCAIILYCRAGRGTMAIDLKKYEITVNTQVVLLPGVVISLDEKSDDFRVSFFTSHIEMFREACIRFEPSFFHFIKEKPCYTLPSEFTAPINGLLYATSAIYADTDHRFRNQIARNHLQSFLLDVYDKGHRLFTHKEIEGGSRPNELFHKFVALVHEYCCSQRDVVFYAGKLCISTKYLTSICRSLTGHSAKKVIDDFTALEIK
;
A
#
# COMPACT_ATOMS: atom_id res chain seq x y z
N MET A 1 17.77 11.79 17.69
CA MET A 1 17.39 11.83 16.26
C MET A 1 15.88 11.76 16.19
N GLU A 2 15.22 12.82 15.77
CA GLU A 2 13.79 12.80 15.52
C GLU A 2 13.47 11.74 14.46
N LYS A 3 12.60 10.79 14.76
CA LYS A 3 12.16 9.78 13.77
C LYS A 3 11.40 10.53 12.69
N ARG A 4 12.03 10.69 11.51
CA ARG A 4 11.38 11.31 10.35
C ARG A 4 10.16 10.49 9.97
N ASN A 5 9.00 11.13 9.91
CA ASN A 5 7.79 10.52 9.37
C ASN A 5 8.03 10.23 7.87
N PRO A 6 8.05 8.96 7.43
CA PRO A 6 8.29 8.60 6.02
C PRO A 6 7.21 9.10 5.07
N LEU A 7 6.12 9.67 5.58
CA LEU A 7 5.04 10.28 4.80
C LEU A 7 5.23 11.79 4.55
N THR A 8 6.26 12.42 5.11
CA THR A 8 6.48 13.85 4.90
C THR A 8 7.18 14.06 3.56
N LEU A 9 6.40 14.16 2.49
CA LEU A 9 6.84 14.42 1.12
C LEU A 9 6.39 15.81 0.66
N THR A 10 7.23 16.46 -0.13
CA THR A 10 6.94 17.73 -0.81
C THR A 10 7.32 17.62 -2.28
N LEU A 11 6.94 18.61 -3.09
CA LEU A 11 7.37 18.64 -4.49
C LEU A 11 8.90 18.79 -4.62
N ASP A 12 9.53 19.50 -3.67
CA ASP A 12 10.99 19.66 -3.63
C ASP A 12 11.70 18.41 -3.11
N GLN A 13 11.02 17.62 -2.27
CA GLN A 13 11.48 16.33 -1.78
C GLN A 13 10.47 15.23 -2.12
N PRO A 14 10.44 14.80 -3.40
CA PRO A 14 9.39 13.93 -3.92
C PRO A 14 9.54 12.46 -3.53
N PHE A 15 10.59 12.09 -2.80
CA PHE A 15 10.79 10.75 -2.27
C PHE A 15 11.56 10.73 -0.96
N VAL A 16 11.34 9.69 -0.19
CA VAL A 16 12.12 9.32 1.02
C VAL A 16 12.42 7.83 0.93
N ALA A 17 13.66 7.45 1.25
CA ALA A 17 14.06 6.04 1.30
C ALA A 17 14.96 5.78 2.52
N GLY A 18 14.90 4.57 3.05
CA GLY A 18 15.68 4.19 4.21
C GLY A 18 15.23 2.88 4.85
N THR A 19 15.59 2.73 6.13
CA THR A 19 15.17 1.60 6.97
C THR A 19 14.57 2.13 8.26
N ASP A 20 13.42 1.61 8.67
CA ASP A 20 12.69 2.03 9.85
C ASP A 20 11.95 0.85 10.50
N ASP A 21 11.43 1.05 11.70
CA ASP A 21 10.55 0.12 12.43
C ASP A 21 9.05 0.45 12.25
N PHE A 22 8.72 1.45 11.47
CA PHE A 22 7.36 1.95 11.17
C PHE A 22 6.52 2.28 12.42
N SER A 23 7.16 2.60 13.53
CA SER A 23 6.49 2.99 14.78
C SER A 23 5.48 4.12 14.67
N PRO A 24 5.64 5.14 13.78
CA PRO A 24 4.63 6.19 13.63
C PRO A 24 3.24 5.68 13.24
N PHE A 25 3.15 4.49 12.62
CA PHE A 25 1.90 3.86 12.18
C PHE A 25 1.33 2.85 13.19
N TYR A 26 1.99 2.69 14.33
CA TYR A 26 1.60 1.68 15.32
C TYR A 26 0.28 2.05 15.99
N ASN A 27 -0.70 1.15 15.89
CA ASN A 27 -2.07 1.29 16.42
C ASN A 27 -2.78 2.59 16.00
N ARG A 28 -2.43 3.10 14.81
CA ARG A 28 -3.06 4.31 14.25
C ARG A 28 -3.37 4.11 12.77
N LEU A 29 -4.59 4.46 12.39
CA LEU A 29 -4.99 4.49 10.99
C LEU A 29 -4.41 5.74 10.31
N HIS A 30 -3.79 5.55 9.15
CA HIS A 30 -3.27 6.62 8.31
C HIS A 30 -3.72 6.42 6.88
N LYS A 31 -4.31 7.47 6.29
CA LYS A 31 -4.58 7.52 4.86
C LYS A 31 -3.34 8.01 4.13
N LEU A 32 -2.90 7.24 3.16
CA LEU A 32 -1.70 7.57 2.37
C LEU A 32 -2.04 8.55 1.25
N ASN A 33 -1.28 9.63 1.15
CA ASN A 33 -1.26 10.55 -0.01
C ASN A 33 -0.08 10.29 -0.95
N CYS A 34 0.65 9.21 -0.73
CA CYS A 34 1.87 8.82 -1.41
C CYS A 34 1.85 7.32 -1.73
N ALA A 35 2.73 6.86 -2.62
CA ALA A 35 2.99 5.45 -2.80
C ALA A 35 4.13 5.01 -1.87
N ILE A 36 4.02 3.81 -1.30
CA ILE A 36 5.04 3.24 -0.42
C ILE A 36 5.38 1.82 -0.87
N ILE A 37 6.65 1.54 -0.97
CA ILE A 37 7.21 0.21 -1.13
C ILE A 37 7.88 -0.15 0.18
N LEU A 38 7.54 -1.31 0.75
CA LEU A 38 8.17 -1.86 1.94
C LEU A 38 8.75 -3.23 1.63
N TYR A 39 9.85 -3.53 2.30
CA TYR A 39 10.46 -4.85 2.29
C TYR A 39 10.94 -5.21 3.69
N CYS A 40 10.39 -6.28 4.27
CA CYS A 40 10.74 -6.70 5.61
C CYS A 40 12.14 -7.35 5.65
N ARG A 41 13.01 -6.77 6.47
CA ARG A 41 14.40 -7.20 6.66
C ARG A 41 14.58 -8.13 7.84
N ALA A 42 13.84 -7.85 8.92
CA ALA A 42 13.96 -8.59 10.18
C ALA A 42 12.65 -8.53 10.94
N GLY A 43 12.46 -9.48 11.84
CA GLY A 43 11.30 -9.55 12.70
C GLY A 43 10.01 -9.94 12.00
N ARG A 44 8.90 -9.63 12.64
CA ARG A 44 7.55 -9.85 12.14
C ARG A 44 6.61 -8.75 12.61
N GLY A 45 5.53 -8.53 11.87
CA GLY A 45 4.47 -7.60 12.26
C GLY A 45 3.15 -7.95 11.59
N THR A 46 2.08 -7.32 12.04
CA THR A 46 0.76 -7.38 11.41
C THR A 46 0.39 -5.98 10.94
N MET A 47 0.18 -5.82 9.63
CA MET A 47 -0.25 -4.57 9.04
C MET A 47 -1.69 -4.70 8.54
N ALA A 48 -2.55 -3.74 8.87
CA ALA A 48 -3.84 -3.60 8.23
C ALA A 48 -3.70 -2.67 7.00
N ILE A 49 -4.19 -3.13 5.86
CA ILE A 49 -4.24 -2.40 4.58
C ILE A 49 -5.71 -2.38 4.15
N ASP A 50 -6.33 -1.21 4.09
CA ASP A 50 -7.78 -1.04 3.91
C ASP A 50 -8.57 -1.94 4.86
N LEU A 51 -8.11 -2.00 6.13
CA LEU A 51 -8.63 -2.80 7.24
C LEU A 51 -8.49 -4.33 7.09
N LYS A 52 -7.95 -4.85 5.99
CA LYS A 52 -7.54 -6.25 5.88
C LYS A 52 -6.20 -6.46 6.56
N LYS A 53 -6.07 -7.49 7.38
CA LYS A 53 -4.84 -7.81 8.09
C LYS A 53 -3.91 -8.69 7.25
N TYR A 54 -2.64 -8.33 7.24
CA TYR A 54 -1.58 -9.05 6.56
C TYR A 54 -0.42 -9.29 7.53
N GLU A 55 0.07 -10.53 7.55
CA GLU A 55 1.31 -10.85 8.26
C GLU A 55 2.51 -10.40 7.44
N ILE A 56 3.42 -9.67 8.09
CA ILE A 56 4.66 -9.18 7.53
C ILE A 56 5.81 -9.94 8.21
N THR A 57 6.50 -10.74 7.44
CA THR A 57 7.68 -11.50 7.90
C THR A 57 8.87 -11.20 7.02
N VAL A 58 10.04 -11.73 7.36
CA VAL A 58 11.25 -11.56 6.53
C VAL A 58 10.98 -11.94 5.08
N ASN A 59 11.47 -11.13 4.15
CA ASN A 59 11.24 -11.22 2.69
C ASN A 59 9.81 -10.86 2.24
N THR A 60 8.94 -10.40 3.12
CA THR A 60 7.64 -9.85 2.69
C THR A 60 7.85 -8.50 2.00
N GLN A 61 7.34 -8.42 0.78
CA GLN A 61 7.23 -7.20 -0.02
C GLN A 61 5.82 -6.65 0.08
N VAL A 62 5.71 -5.33 0.31
CA VAL A 62 4.43 -4.63 0.35
C VAL A 62 4.48 -3.46 -0.61
N VAL A 63 3.44 -3.28 -1.42
CA VAL A 63 3.28 -2.13 -2.31
C VAL A 63 1.97 -1.44 -2.00
N LEU A 64 2.04 -0.21 -1.51
CA LEU A 64 0.90 0.60 -1.09
C LEU A 64 0.69 1.73 -2.08
N LEU A 65 -0.50 1.82 -2.63
CA LEU A 65 -0.90 2.88 -3.56
C LEU A 65 -1.40 4.11 -2.80
N PRO A 66 -1.34 5.32 -3.41
CA PRO A 66 -2.00 6.50 -2.85
C PRO A 66 -3.49 6.26 -2.60
N GLY A 67 -4.01 6.77 -1.51
CA GLY A 67 -5.41 6.59 -1.09
C GLY A 67 -5.66 5.42 -0.15
N VAL A 68 -4.75 4.46 -0.04
CA VAL A 68 -4.86 3.31 0.87
C VAL A 68 -4.78 3.75 2.33
N VAL A 69 -5.56 3.11 3.21
CA VAL A 69 -5.49 3.31 4.66
C VAL A 69 -4.69 2.18 5.29
N ILE A 70 -3.71 2.54 6.10
CA ILE A 70 -2.84 1.58 6.77
C ILE A 70 -2.79 1.77 8.28
N SER A 71 -2.53 0.69 9.01
CA SER A 71 -2.01 0.70 10.39
C SER A 71 -1.03 -0.45 10.58
N LEU A 72 -0.10 -0.29 11.51
CA LEU A 72 0.74 -1.39 12.02
C LEU A 72 0.14 -1.81 13.36
N ASP A 73 -0.52 -2.97 13.40
CA ASP A 73 -1.26 -3.42 14.58
C ASP A 73 -0.35 -4.09 15.61
N GLU A 74 0.60 -4.90 15.14
CA GLU A 74 1.55 -5.64 15.96
C GLU A 74 2.93 -5.64 15.32
N LYS A 75 3.98 -5.70 16.12
CA LYS A 75 5.36 -5.90 15.66
C LYS A 75 6.24 -6.49 16.75
N SER A 76 7.24 -7.27 16.35
CA SER A 76 8.33 -7.71 17.22
C SER A 76 9.34 -6.58 17.46
N ASP A 77 10.15 -6.67 18.50
CA ASP A 77 11.15 -5.64 18.85
C ASP A 77 12.23 -5.47 17.78
N ASP A 78 12.54 -6.54 17.07
CA ASP A 78 13.50 -6.58 15.97
C ASP A 78 12.89 -6.25 14.60
N PHE A 79 11.61 -5.87 14.55
CA PHE A 79 10.94 -5.54 13.28
C PHE A 79 11.63 -4.39 12.57
N ARG A 80 12.06 -4.64 11.33
CA ARG A 80 12.73 -3.65 10.47
C ARG A 80 12.29 -3.83 9.04
N VAL A 81 11.95 -2.73 8.40
CA VAL A 81 11.61 -2.66 6.98
C VAL A 81 12.51 -1.66 6.26
N SER A 82 13.00 -2.03 5.09
CA SER A 82 13.48 -1.04 4.12
C SER A 82 12.28 -0.47 3.39
N PHE A 83 12.30 0.83 3.13
CA PHE A 83 11.18 1.49 2.48
C PHE A 83 11.63 2.48 1.41
N PHE A 84 10.76 2.69 0.45
CA PHE A 84 10.83 3.76 -0.54
C PHE A 84 9.44 4.37 -0.67
N THR A 85 9.31 5.63 -0.26
CA THR A 85 8.07 6.41 -0.34
C THR A 85 8.21 7.44 -1.44
N SER A 86 7.21 7.55 -2.32
CA SER A 86 7.22 8.51 -3.43
C SER A 86 5.97 9.37 -3.43
N HIS A 87 6.16 10.67 -3.73
CA HIS A 87 5.06 11.61 -3.97
C HIS A 87 4.20 11.14 -5.16
N ILE A 88 2.91 11.47 -5.13
CA ILE A 88 1.93 11.01 -6.13
C ILE A 88 2.34 11.38 -7.57
N GLU A 89 2.93 12.54 -7.80
CA GLU A 89 3.35 12.94 -9.15
C GLU A 89 4.51 12.07 -9.65
N MET A 90 5.53 11.82 -8.82
CA MET A 90 6.63 10.91 -9.17
C MET A 90 6.10 9.50 -9.45
N PHE A 91 5.14 9.02 -8.66
CA PHE A 91 4.50 7.73 -8.87
C PHE A 91 3.74 7.68 -10.20
N ARG A 92 2.95 8.72 -10.51
CA ARG A 92 2.22 8.83 -11.80
C ARG A 92 3.17 8.80 -13.00
N GLU A 93 4.27 9.55 -12.94
CA GLU A 93 5.29 9.56 -13.99
C GLU A 93 5.94 8.19 -14.18
N ALA A 94 6.27 7.49 -13.08
CA ALA A 94 6.83 6.15 -13.13
C ALA A 94 5.83 5.13 -13.72
N CYS A 95 4.53 5.35 -13.52
CA CYS A 95 3.46 4.43 -13.91
C CYS A 95 2.88 4.66 -15.31
N ILE A 96 3.36 5.65 -16.08
CA ILE A 96 2.72 6.11 -17.34
C ILE A 96 2.55 5.00 -18.40
N ARG A 97 3.30 3.89 -18.31
CA ARG A 97 3.28 2.77 -19.25
C ARG A 97 2.64 1.49 -18.69
N PHE A 98 2.10 1.54 -17.48
CA PHE A 98 1.51 0.36 -16.86
C PHE A 98 0.02 0.23 -17.21
N GLU A 99 -0.42 -0.98 -17.47
CA GLU A 99 -1.80 -1.31 -17.77
C GLU A 99 -2.68 -1.26 -16.50
N PRO A 100 -4.00 -1.05 -16.63
CA PRO A 100 -4.92 -1.09 -15.50
C PRO A 100 -4.88 -2.40 -14.70
N SER A 101 -4.62 -3.54 -15.36
CA SER A 101 -4.46 -4.87 -14.76
C SER A 101 -3.36 -4.91 -13.70
N PHE A 102 -2.25 -4.19 -13.92
CA PHE A 102 -1.18 -4.06 -12.95
C PHE A 102 -1.64 -3.40 -11.64
N PHE A 103 -2.39 -2.31 -11.72
CA PHE A 103 -2.91 -1.63 -10.53
C PHE A 103 -3.96 -2.47 -9.81
N HIS A 104 -4.75 -3.23 -10.58
CA HIS A 104 -5.69 -4.20 -10.01
C HIS A 104 -4.93 -5.27 -9.23
N PHE A 105 -3.88 -5.84 -9.82
CA PHE A 105 -3.03 -6.84 -9.15
C PHE A 105 -2.45 -6.31 -7.83
N ILE A 106 -1.86 -5.10 -7.81
CA ILE A 106 -1.31 -4.51 -6.58
C ILE A 106 -2.40 -4.32 -5.51
N LYS A 107 -3.62 -3.93 -5.88
CA LYS A 107 -4.73 -3.78 -4.93
C LYS A 107 -5.18 -5.12 -4.35
N GLU A 108 -5.24 -6.17 -5.16
CA GLU A 108 -5.64 -7.51 -4.71
C GLU A 108 -4.55 -8.20 -3.89
N LYS A 109 -3.28 -7.99 -4.25
CA LYS A 109 -2.11 -8.61 -3.66
C LYS A 109 -1.08 -7.53 -3.21
N PRO A 110 -1.45 -6.64 -2.28
CA PRO A 110 -0.56 -5.56 -1.84
C PRO A 110 0.64 -6.08 -1.05
N CYS A 111 0.55 -7.32 -0.53
CA CYS A 111 1.50 -7.92 0.37
C CYS A 111 1.71 -9.39 0.03
N TYR A 112 2.96 -9.80 -0.19
CA TYR A 112 3.35 -11.20 -0.41
C TYR A 112 4.81 -11.44 -0.06
N THR A 113 5.11 -12.67 0.39
CA THR A 113 6.48 -13.07 0.73
C THR A 113 7.20 -13.57 -0.54
N LEU A 114 8.38 -13.02 -0.80
CA LEU A 114 9.21 -13.40 -1.92
C LEU A 114 10.01 -14.68 -1.62
N PRO A 115 10.08 -15.64 -2.53
CA PRO A 115 11.10 -16.69 -2.50
C PRO A 115 12.51 -16.09 -2.48
N SER A 116 13.46 -16.80 -1.87
CA SER A 116 14.83 -16.29 -1.63
C SER A 116 15.57 -15.87 -2.91
N GLU A 117 15.30 -16.56 -4.01
CA GLU A 117 15.88 -16.25 -5.32
C GLU A 117 15.44 -14.90 -5.91
N PHE A 118 14.30 -14.34 -5.44
CA PHE A 118 13.78 -13.05 -5.90
C PHE A 118 14.17 -11.88 -5.01
N THR A 119 14.93 -12.11 -3.94
CA THR A 119 15.23 -11.06 -2.94
C THR A 119 16.40 -10.15 -3.32
N ALA A 120 17.37 -10.64 -4.10
CA ALA A 120 18.57 -9.87 -4.44
C ALA A 120 18.26 -8.59 -5.24
N PRO A 121 17.40 -8.57 -6.27
CA PRO A 121 17.07 -7.35 -7.02
C PRO A 121 16.44 -6.27 -6.15
N ILE A 122 15.45 -6.61 -5.30
CA ILE A 122 14.82 -5.62 -4.42
C ILE A 122 15.80 -5.09 -3.37
N ASN A 123 16.68 -5.94 -2.85
CA ASN A 123 17.70 -5.53 -1.89
C ASN A 123 18.66 -4.52 -2.51
N GLY A 124 19.16 -4.79 -3.70
CA GLY A 124 20.05 -3.90 -4.44
C GLY A 124 19.38 -2.56 -4.76
N LEU A 125 18.14 -2.60 -5.24
CA LEU A 125 17.39 -1.41 -5.61
C LEU A 125 17.09 -0.51 -4.40
N LEU A 126 16.62 -1.08 -3.29
CA LEU A 126 16.33 -0.31 -2.07
C LEU A 126 17.62 0.28 -1.46
N TYR A 127 18.73 -0.46 -1.52
CA TYR A 127 20.05 0.05 -1.11
C TYR A 127 20.47 1.24 -1.97
N ALA A 128 20.45 1.10 -3.30
CA ALA A 128 20.80 2.15 -4.24
C ALA A 128 19.89 3.39 -4.08
N THR A 129 18.60 3.18 -3.87
CA THR A 129 17.64 4.28 -3.64
C THR A 129 17.91 5.02 -2.34
N SER A 130 18.28 4.29 -1.27
CA SER A 130 18.66 4.89 0.01
C SER A 130 19.96 5.70 -0.10
N ALA A 131 20.94 5.21 -0.88
CA ALA A 131 22.19 5.94 -1.13
C ALA A 131 21.94 7.25 -1.89
N ILE A 132 21.13 7.21 -2.94
CA ILE A 132 20.70 8.40 -3.71
C ILE A 132 19.87 9.37 -2.82
N TYR A 133 19.06 8.84 -1.90
CA TYR A 133 18.32 9.68 -0.96
C TYR A 133 19.27 10.43 0.00
N ALA A 134 20.34 9.78 0.46
CA ALA A 134 21.32 10.38 1.36
C ALA A 134 22.22 11.43 0.67
N ASP A 135 22.43 11.31 -0.64
CA ASP A 135 23.24 12.26 -1.43
C ASP A 135 22.39 13.47 -1.85
N THR A 136 22.32 14.47 -0.97
CA THR A 136 21.50 15.68 -1.20
C THR A 136 22.00 16.56 -2.33
N ASP A 137 23.30 16.48 -2.66
CA ASP A 137 23.94 17.33 -3.67
C ASP A 137 23.88 16.72 -5.08
N HIS A 138 23.40 15.50 -5.20
CA HIS A 138 23.32 14.81 -6.47
C HIS A 138 22.34 15.47 -7.44
N ARG A 139 22.86 16.03 -8.52
CA ARG A 139 22.10 16.82 -9.51
C ARG A 139 20.88 16.11 -10.13
N PHE A 140 20.97 14.79 -10.32
CA PHE A 140 19.92 13.99 -10.96
C PHE A 140 19.16 13.07 -9.96
N ARG A 141 19.21 13.41 -8.68
CA ARG A 141 18.66 12.62 -7.59
C ARG A 141 17.22 12.18 -7.83
N ASN A 142 16.34 13.12 -8.19
CA ASN A 142 14.92 12.83 -8.39
C ASN A 142 14.67 11.95 -9.64
N GLN A 143 15.44 12.17 -10.73
CA GLN A 143 15.35 11.35 -11.94
C GLN A 143 15.79 9.92 -11.68
N ILE A 144 16.88 9.71 -10.93
CA ILE A 144 17.37 8.38 -10.57
C ILE A 144 16.35 7.68 -9.67
N ALA A 145 15.82 8.36 -8.65
CA ALA A 145 14.80 7.80 -7.78
C ALA A 145 13.54 7.37 -8.55
N ARG A 146 13.06 8.20 -9.50
CA ARG A 146 11.95 7.85 -10.39
C ARG A 146 12.24 6.63 -11.26
N ASN A 147 13.46 6.53 -11.81
CA ASN A 147 13.87 5.36 -12.61
C ASN A 147 13.95 4.10 -11.74
N HIS A 148 14.44 4.21 -10.49
CA HIS A 148 14.41 3.10 -9.54
C HIS A 148 12.98 2.68 -9.21
N LEU A 149 12.06 3.62 -9.03
CA LEU A 149 10.64 3.32 -8.82
C LEU A 149 10.06 2.56 -10.01
N GLN A 150 10.30 3.04 -11.25
CA GLN A 150 9.83 2.38 -12.45
C GLN A 150 10.40 0.96 -12.60
N SER A 151 11.71 0.80 -12.37
CA SER A 151 12.38 -0.51 -12.41
C SER A 151 11.79 -1.47 -11.37
N PHE A 152 11.52 -0.97 -10.16
CA PHE A 152 10.87 -1.75 -9.11
C PHE A 152 9.47 -2.21 -9.52
N LEU A 153 8.64 -1.31 -10.07
CA LEU A 153 7.29 -1.63 -10.48
C LEU A 153 7.25 -2.65 -11.63
N LEU A 154 8.20 -2.57 -12.58
CA LEU A 154 8.37 -3.56 -13.64
C LEU A 154 8.74 -4.94 -13.06
N ASP A 155 9.64 -4.98 -12.07
CA ASP A 155 10.04 -6.21 -11.37
C ASP A 155 8.86 -6.81 -10.58
N VAL A 156 8.05 -5.97 -9.93
CA VAL A 156 6.80 -6.40 -9.27
C VAL A 156 5.82 -7.01 -10.26
N TYR A 157 5.67 -6.40 -11.43
CA TYR A 157 4.75 -6.88 -12.47
C TYR A 157 5.17 -8.24 -13.03
N ASP A 158 6.47 -8.39 -13.36
CA ASP A 158 7.05 -9.66 -13.79
C ASP A 158 6.91 -10.76 -12.72
N LYS A 159 7.25 -10.45 -11.46
CA LYS A 159 7.08 -11.38 -10.33
C LYS A 159 5.62 -11.75 -10.11
N GLY A 160 4.70 -10.81 -10.28
CA GLY A 160 3.27 -11.09 -10.25
C GLY A 160 2.91 -12.20 -11.21
N HIS A 161 3.33 -12.12 -12.47
CA HIS A 161 3.07 -13.14 -13.49
C HIS A 161 3.78 -14.49 -13.23
N ARG A 162 4.89 -14.49 -12.52
CA ARG A 162 5.63 -15.74 -12.19
C ARG A 162 5.10 -16.45 -10.95
N LEU A 163 4.64 -15.68 -9.95
CA LEU A 163 4.25 -16.20 -8.64
C LEU A 163 2.76 -16.46 -8.50
N PHE A 164 1.94 -15.83 -9.33
CA PHE A 164 0.49 -15.91 -9.25
C PHE A 164 -0.10 -16.40 -10.59
N THR A 165 -1.21 -17.11 -10.50
CA THR A 165 -1.93 -17.56 -11.70
C THR A 165 -2.61 -16.38 -12.39
N HIS A 166 -2.86 -16.49 -13.69
CA HIS A 166 -3.60 -15.50 -14.49
C HIS A 166 -4.95 -15.12 -13.82
N LYS A 167 -5.64 -16.12 -13.25
CA LYS A 167 -6.90 -15.91 -12.51
C LYS A 167 -6.72 -15.07 -11.23
N GLU A 168 -5.57 -15.14 -10.57
CA GLU A 168 -5.26 -14.33 -9.38
C GLU A 168 -4.84 -12.91 -9.77
N ILE A 169 -4.26 -12.72 -10.96
CA ILE A 169 -3.84 -11.41 -11.47
C ILE A 169 -5.02 -10.66 -12.06
N GLU A 170 -5.85 -11.31 -12.89
CA GLU A 170 -6.95 -10.67 -13.62
C GLU A 170 -8.33 -10.84 -12.96
N GLY A 171 -8.47 -11.82 -12.08
CA GLY A 171 -9.75 -12.20 -11.49
C GLY A 171 -9.70 -12.24 -9.97
N GLY A 172 -9.77 -11.09 -9.32
CA GLY A 172 -10.16 -11.02 -7.92
C GLY A 172 -11.50 -11.75 -7.71
N SER A 173 -11.68 -12.44 -6.56
CA SER A 173 -13.00 -12.97 -6.25
C SER A 173 -14.02 -11.82 -6.23
N ARG A 174 -15.24 -12.06 -6.74
CA ARG A 174 -16.31 -11.05 -6.74
C ARG A 174 -16.48 -10.30 -5.41
N PRO A 175 -16.34 -10.94 -4.22
CA PRO A 175 -16.29 -10.25 -2.93
C PRO A 175 -15.14 -9.24 -2.80
N ASN A 176 -13.91 -9.60 -3.22
CA ASN A 176 -12.77 -8.68 -3.17
C ASN A 176 -12.98 -7.47 -4.09
N GLU A 177 -13.42 -7.70 -5.32
CA GLU A 177 -13.74 -6.63 -6.28
C GLU A 177 -14.81 -5.67 -5.73
N LEU A 178 -15.88 -6.22 -5.16
CA LEU A 178 -16.94 -5.42 -4.53
C LEU A 178 -16.41 -4.64 -3.32
N PHE A 179 -15.53 -5.23 -2.53
CA PHE A 179 -14.92 -4.55 -1.40
C PHE A 179 -14.05 -3.37 -1.84
N HIS A 180 -13.20 -3.54 -2.85
CA HIS A 180 -12.38 -2.43 -3.39
C HIS A 180 -13.25 -1.30 -3.99
N LYS A 181 -14.32 -1.65 -4.71
CA LYS A 181 -15.29 -0.65 -5.19
C LYS A 181 -15.98 0.06 -4.01
N PHE A 182 -16.32 -0.68 -2.95
CA PHE A 182 -16.89 -0.10 -1.73
C PHE A 182 -15.93 0.89 -1.07
N VAL A 183 -14.67 0.50 -0.86
CA VAL A 183 -13.64 1.38 -0.26
C VAL A 183 -13.45 2.64 -1.12
N ALA A 184 -13.40 2.52 -2.45
CA ALA A 184 -13.31 3.69 -3.34
C ALA A 184 -14.50 4.64 -3.19
N LEU A 185 -15.73 4.11 -3.12
CA LEU A 185 -16.93 4.92 -2.84
C LEU A 185 -16.89 5.56 -1.45
N VAL A 186 -16.36 4.85 -0.44
CA VAL A 186 -16.22 5.41 0.91
C VAL A 186 -15.25 6.59 0.89
N HIS A 187 -14.11 6.50 0.20
CA HIS A 187 -13.19 7.63 0.04
C HIS A 187 -13.85 8.85 -0.62
N GLU A 188 -14.75 8.62 -1.60
CA GLU A 188 -15.39 9.68 -2.33
C GLU A 188 -16.54 10.35 -1.55
N TYR A 189 -17.30 9.55 -0.78
CA TYR A 189 -18.57 10.02 -0.21
C TYR A 189 -18.66 10.03 1.31
N CYS A 190 -17.69 9.52 2.10
CA CYS A 190 -17.84 9.32 3.54
C CYS A 190 -18.09 10.62 4.34
N CYS A 191 -17.67 11.78 3.84
CA CYS A 191 -17.96 13.07 4.46
C CYS A 191 -19.43 13.50 4.32
N SER A 192 -20.13 13.06 3.27
CA SER A 192 -21.51 13.45 2.95
C SER A 192 -22.52 12.30 3.15
N GLN A 193 -22.08 11.06 3.02
CA GLN A 193 -22.92 9.87 3.06
C GLN A 193 -22.35 8.84 4.05
N ARG A 194 -23.11 8.55 5.11
CA ARG A 194 -22.71 7.61 6.15
C ARG A 194 -23.59 6.37 6.25
N ASP A 195 -24.60 6.27 5.39
CA ASP A 195 -25.53 5.14 5.40
C ASP A 195 -25.05 4.02 4.49
N VAL A 196 -24.98 2.80 5.03
CA VAL A 196 -24.62 1.58 4.30
C VAL A 196 -25.55 1.34 3.08
N VAL A 197 -26.82 1.78 3.17
CA VAL A 197 -27.79 1.66 2.07
C VAL A 197 -27.33 2.38 0.82
N PHE A 198 -26.77 3.58 0.96
CA PHE A 198 -26.22 4.35 -0.16
C PHE A 198 -25.15 3.56 -0.93
N TYR A 199 -24.18 3.01 -0.22
CA TYR A 199 -23.07 2.27 -0.82
C TYR A 199 -23.52 0.94 -1.44
N ALA A 200 -24.38 0.23 -0.75
CA ALA A 200 -24.97 -1.02 -1.27
C ALA A 200 -25.76 -0.76 -2.55
N GLY A 201 -26.53 0.33 -2.60
CA GLY A 201 -27.27 0.77 -3.79
C GLY A 201 -26.33 1.10 -4.96
N LYS A 202 -25.25 1.84 -4.73
CA LYS A 202 -24.23 2.15 -5.75
C LYS A 202 -23.56 0.88 -6.32
N LEU A 203 -23.41 -0.15 -5.49
CA LEU A 203 -22.81 -1.43 -5.88
C LEU A 203 -23.84 -2.44 -6.44
N CYS A 204 -25.12 -2.09 -6.48
CA CYS A 204 -26.21 -2.97 -6.90
C CYS A 204 -26.26 -4.29 -6.11
N ILE A 205 -26.01 -4.24 -4.76
CA ILE A 205 -26.05 -5.38 -3.85
C ILE A 205 -26.87 -5.07 -2.60
N SER A 206 -27.22 -6.10 -1.82
CA SER A 206 -27.90 -5.87 -0.54
C SER A 206 -26.92 -5.39 0.55
N THR A 207 -27.42 -4.60 1.52
CA THR A 207 -26.66 -4.16 2.69
C THR A 207 -26.13 -5.33 3.53
N LYS A 208 -26.91 -6.42 3.60
CA LYS A 208 -26.53 -7.66 4.28
C LYS A 208 -25.32 -8.31 3.60
N TYR A 209 -25.32 -8.38 2.26
CA TYR A 209 -24.21 -8.95 1.49
C TYR A 209 -22.96 -8.07 1.58
N LEU A 210 -23.10 -6.74 1.46
CA LEU A 210 -21.97 -5.81 1.65
C LEU A 210 -21.35 -5.96 3.05
N THR A 211 -22.18 -6.02 4.10
CA THR A 211 -21.69 -6.24 5.47
C THR A 211 -21.03 -7.60 5.65
N SER A 212 -21.52 -8.65 4.99
CA SER A 212 -20.89 -9.97 5.00
C SER A 212 -19.51 -9.94 4.35
N ILE A 213 -19.37 -9.27 3.20
CA ILE A 213 -18.09 -9.06 2.51
C ILE A 213 -17.12 -8.34 3.44
N CYS A 214 -17.52 -7.20 4.01
CA CYS A 214 -16.65 -6.44 4.92
C CYS A 214 -16.19 -7.29 6.10
N ARG A 215 -17.10 -8.02 6.76
CA ARG A 215 -16.74 -8.89 7.89
C ARG A 215 -15.77 -10.00 7.51
N SER A 216 -15.95 -10.64 6.36
CA SER A 216 -15.06 -11.71 5.92
C SER A 216 -13.66 -11.23 5.59
N LEU A 217 -13.51 -9.99 5.10
CA LEU A 217 -12.24 -9.45 4.64
C LEU A 217 -11.50 -8.61 5.68
N THR A 218 -12.23 -7.91 6.57
CA THR A 218 -11.65 -6.97 7.53
C THR A 218 -11.95 -7.30 8.99
N GLY A 219 -12.87 -8.20 9.26
CA GLY A 219 -13.41 -8.46 10.60
C GLY A 219 -14.43 -7.41 11.07
N HIS A 220 -14.66 -6.33 10.29
CA HIS A 220 -15.55 -5.22 10.65
C HIS A 220 -16.83 -5.17 9.82
N SER A 221 -17.89 -4.54 10.35
CA SER A 221 -19.11 -4.29 9.58
C SER A 221 -18.88 -3.16 8.56
N ALA A 222 -19.71 -3.12 7.48
CA ALA A 222 -19.65 -2.03 6.50
C ALA A 222 -19.81 -0.64 7.16
N LYS A 223 -20.67 -0.52 8.18
CA LYS A 223 -20.85 0.72 8.94
C LYS A 223 -19.56 1.14 9.65
N LYS A 224 -18.88 0.19 10.32
CA LYS A 224 -17.61 0.46 11.00
C LYS A 224 -16.54 0.92 10.03
N VAL A 225 -16.44 0.31 8.84
CA VAL A 225 -15.52 0.74 7.78
C VAL A 225 -15.79 2.19 7.39
N ILE A 226 -17.05 2.56 7.10
CA ILE A 226 -17.43 3.95 6.75
C ILE A 226 -17.03 4.92 7.88
N ASP A 227 -17.31 4.57 9.13
CA ASP A 227 -17.03 5.44 10.29
C ASP A 227 -15.52 5.64 10.49
N ASP A 228 -14.68 4.60 10.32
CA ASP A 228 -13.23 4.69 10.43
C ASP A 228 -12.64 5.61 9.37
N PHE A 229 -13.07 5.47 8.11
CA PHE A 229 -12.65 6.37 7.03
C PHE A 229 -13.12 7.80 7.24
N THR A 230 -14.36 7.99 7.71
CA THR A 230 -14.88 9.33 8.04
C THR A 230 -14.06 10.01 9.13
N ALA A 231 -13.65 9.27 10.15
CA ALA A 231 -12.81 9.80 11.23
C ALA A 231 -11.41 10.22 10.75
N LEU A 232 -10.90 9.65 9.66
CA LEU A 232 -9.63 10.04 9.04
C LEU A 232 -9.76 11.32 8.19
N GLU A 233 -10.89 11.50 7.49
CA GLU A 233 -11.11 12.67 6.60
C GLU A 233 -11.45 13.96 7.37
N ILE A 234 -11.95 13.86 8.62
CA ILE A 234 -12.34 15.02 9.45
C ILE A 234 -11.15 15.57 10.26
N LYS A 235 -10.02 14.89 10.31
CA LYS A 235 -8.77 15.35 10.95
C LYS A 235 -7.92 16.19 10.02
#